data_c7a5a619e12f09d6a6febc830cfb6582
#
_entry.id   c7a5a619e12f09d6a6febc830cfb6582
#
_cell.length_a   1.000
_cell.length_b   1.000
_cell.length_c   1.000
_cell.angle_alpha   90.00
_cell.angle_beta   90.00
_cell.angle_gamma   90.00
#
_symmetry.space_group_name_H-M   'P 1'
#
loop_
_entity.id
_entity.type
_entity.pdbx_description
1 polymer ?
#
loop_
_entity_poly.entity_id
_entity_poly.type
_entity_poly.pdbx_seq_one_letter_code
_entity_poly.pdbx_strand_id
1 'polypeptide(L)'
;SSGELKTKPTQASVKDLQGMGIQPDILVCRSDYPLDDGIKRKIAQFCNVERSRVIQNLDAEVLYEVPLMMEKEHLAHEVCECLNMPCPDPDLDDWKKMINAWKHPEHKVEIALVGKYVSLHDAYISVVESLEHAGVANSADVKIRWVDSERISSYNVDEMLGGVHGILVPGGFGDRGIEGMICAIKYARENKIPYLGLCLGMQLTLVEFGRHVLGFSDAHSQEFNPDTTHPIDRKSVV
;
A
#
# COMPACT_ATOMS: atom_id res chain seq x y z
N SER A 1 -25.30 4.23 18.89
CA SER A 1 -25.83 4.97 17.72
C SER A 1 -26.95 4.14 17.13
N SER A 2 -28.04 4.78 16.75
CA SER A 2 -29.30 4.16 16.36
C SER A 2 -29.34 3.53 14.96
N GLY A 3 -28.22 3.34 14.28
CA GLY A 3 -28.18 2.81 12.90
C GLY A 3 -28.88 3.69 11.85
N GLU A 4 -29.42 4.83 12.24
CA GLU A 4 -30.10 5.75 11.35
C GLU A 4 -29.13 6.71 10.65
N LEU A 5 -29.20 6.77 9.32
CA LEU A 5 -28.38 7.68 8.52
C LEU A 5 -28.81 9.14 8.75
N LYS A 6 -27.84 10.00 9.05
CA LYS A 6 -28.07 11.43 9.31
C LYS A 6 -27.52 12.27 8.16
N THR A 7 -28.38 13.06 7.52
CA THR A 7 -28.01 13.96 6.42
C THR A 7 -27.46 15.31 6.88
N LYS A 8 -27.66 15.69 8.14
CA LYS A 8 -27.22 17.00 8.68
C LYS A 8 -25.72 17.27 8.57
N PRO A 9 -24.79 16.30 8.83
CA PRO A 9 -23.37 16.56 8.67
C PRO A 9 -23.02 16.93 7.22
N THR A 10 -23.54 16.21 6.23
CA THR A 10 -23.33 16.51 4.81
C THR A 10 -23.88 17.91 4.46
N GLN A 11 -25.09 18.23 4.93
CA GLN A 11 -25.69 19.56 4.71
C GLN A 11 -24.85 20.68 5.34
N ALA A 12 -24.27 20.47 6.53
CA ALA A 12 -23.41 21.44 7.18
C ALA A 12 -22.11 21.66 6.38
N SER A 13 -21.45 20.58 5.95
CA SER A 13 -20.21 20.68 5.15
C SER A 13 -20.46 21.42 3.82
N VAL A 14 -21.57 21.13 3.14
CA VAL A 14 -21.92 21.84 1.89
C VAL A 14 -22.23 23.31 2.16
N LYS A 15 -22.95 23.62 3.25
CA LYS A 15 -23.22 25.01 3.64
C LYS A 15 -21.95 25.80 3.95
N ASP A 16 -20.98 25.18 4.62
CA ASP A 16 -19.69 25.80 4.90
C ASP A 16 -18.94 26.10 3.59
N LEU A 17 -18.95 25.18 2.65
CA LEU A 17 -18.35 25.37 1.32
C LEU A 17 -19.04 26.52 0.54
N GLN A 18 -20.38 26.53 0.55
CA GLN A 18 -21.17 27.60 -0.06
C GLN A 18 -20.89 28.96 0.60
N GLY A 19 -20.67 28.98 1.92
CA GLY A 19 -20.26 30.18 2.66
C GLY A 19 -18.90 30.75 2.21
N MET A 20 -18.05 29.93 1.62
CA MET A 20 -16.80 30.34 0.95
C MET A 20 -16.97 30.74 -0.51
N GLY A 21 -18.19 30.75 -1.02
CA GLY A 21 -18.51 31.14 -2.40
C GLY A 21 -18.40 29.99 -3.41
N ILE A 22 -18.32 28.73 -2.96
CA ILE A 22 -18.19 27.56 -3.84
C ILE A 22 -19.48 26.75 -3.78
N GLN A 23 -20.15 26.57 -4.93
CA GLN A 23 -21.27 25.66 -5.10
C GLN A 23 -20.74 24.33 -5.64
N PRO A 24 -20.92 23.21 -4.93
CA PRO A 24 -20.56 21.89 -5.47
C PRO A 24 -21.58 21.47 -6.54
N ASP A 25 -21.11 20.85 -7.59
CA ASP A 25 -21.95 20.28 -8.65
C ASP A 25 -22.35 18.84 -8.33
N ILE A 26 -21.45 18.06 -7.71
CA ILE A 26 -21.66 16.65 -7.38
C ILE A 26 -21.25 16.42 -5.92
N LEU A 27 -22.01 15.58 -5.23
CA LEU A 27 -21.73 15.17 -3.85
C LEU A 27 -21.46 13.67 -3.80
N VAL A 28 -20.23 13.29 -3.41
CA VAL A 28 -19.90 11.90 -3.13
C VAL A 28 -20.02 11.67 -1.62
N CYS A 29 -21.04 10.92 -1.23
CA CYS A 29 -21.39 10.68 0.17
C CYS A 29 -20.85 9.33 0.63
N ARG A 30 -19.80 9.33 1.47
CA ARG A 30 -19.30 8.11 2.10
C ARG A 30 -20.25 7.67 3.23
N SER A 31 -20.60 6.39 3.22
CA SER A 31 -21.52 5.80 4.20
C SER A 31 -21.29 4.30 4.33
N ASP A 32 -21.46 3.78 5.55
CA ASP A 32 -21.44 2.33 5.82
C ASP A 32 -22.68 1.61 5.30
N TYR A 33 -23.76 2.36 5.07
CA TYR A 33 -25.05 1.82 4.63
C TYR A 33 -25.55 2.49 3.35
N PRO A 34 -26.30 1.76 2.49
CA PRO A 34 -26.87 2.32 1.27
C PRO A 34 -27.76 3.53 1.55
N LEU A 35 -27.63 4.55 0.71
CA LEU A 35 -28.48 5.72 0.74
C LEU A 35 -29.78 5.41 -0.01
N ASP A 36 -30.90 5.38 0.69
CA ASP A 36 -32.21 5.28 0.04
C ASP A 36 -32.55 6.54 -0.76
N ASP A 37 -33.55 6.43 -1.61
CA ASP A 37 -33.99 7.53 -2.49
C ASP A 37 -34.44 8.76 -1.71
N GLY A 38 -35.09 8.57 -0.55
CA GLY A 38 -35.53 9.65 0.32
C GLY A 38 -34.33 10.45 0.90
N ILE A 39 -33.24 9.75 1.29
CA ILE A 39 -32.03 10.37 1.77
C ILE A 39 -31.33 11.13 0.64
N LYS A 40 -31.20 10.53 -0.56
CA LYS A 40 -30.61 11.19 -1.73
C LYS A 40 -31.39 12.46 -2.11
N ARG A 41 -32.70 12.40 -2.18
CA ARG A 41 -33.58 13.58 -2.44
C ARG A 41 -33.40 14.66 -1.39
N LYS A 42 -33.36 14.29 -0.12
CA LYS A 42 -33.19 15.24 0.98
C LYS A 42 -31.83 15.95 0.89
N ILE A 43 -30.74 15.22 0.64
CA ILE A 43 -29.40 15.82 0.44
C ILE A 43 -29.43 16.76 -0.76
N ALA A 44 -29.94 16.31 -1.90
CA ALA A 44 -30.07 17.08 -3.13
C ALA A 44 -30.79 18.43 -2.91
N GLN A 45 -31.93 18.39 -2.24
CA GLN A 45 -32.74 19.58 -1.96
C GLN A 45 -32.01 20.58 -1.04
N PHE A 46 -31.37 20.10 0.03
CA PHE A 46 -30.73 20.99 0.99
C PHE A 46 -29.36 21.50 0.51
N CYS A 47 -28.70 20.79 -0.40
CA CYS A 47 -27.40 21.14 -0.93
C CYS A 47 -27.47 21.83 -2.31
N ASN A 48 -28.67 22.02 -2.85
CA ASN A 48 -28.90 22.63 -4.16
C ASN A 48 -28.13 21.94 -5.31
N VAL A 49 -28.26 20.61 -5.36
CA VAL A 49 -27.71 19.78 -6.44
C VAL A 49 -28.85 18.88 -6.99
N GLU A 50 -28.65 18.34 -8.18
CA GLU A 50 -29.59 17.35 -8.71
C GLU A 50 -29.49 16.03 -7.96
N ARG A 51 -30.59 15.26 -7.93
CA ARG A 51 -30.64 13.98 -7.22
C ARG A 51 -29.63 12.96 -7.80
N SER A 52 -29.49 12.92 -9.11
CA SER A 52 -28.51 12.07 -9.83
C SER A 52 -27.07 12.36 -9.41
N ARG A 53 -26.80 13.59 -8.99
CA ARG A 53 -25.49 14.08 -8.55
C ARG A 53 -25.20 13.83 -7.05
N VAL A 54 -26.08 13.13 -6.36
CA VAL A 54 -25.83 12.61 -5.01
C VAL A 54 -25.39 11.15 -5.13
N ILE A 55 -24.10 10.95 -5.18
CA ILE A 55 -23.44 9.66 -5.40
C ILE A 55 -23.16 9.01 -4.04
N GLN A 56 -23.53 7.76 -3.85
CA GLN A 56 -23.12 7.02 -2.67
C GLN A 56 -21.74 6.39 -2.89
N ASN A 57 -20.92 6.40 -1.84
CA ASN A 57 -19.67 5.67 -1.77
C ASN A 57 -19.70 4.80 -0.51
N LEU A 58 -19.96 3.52 -0.68
CA LEU A 58 -20.01 2.56 0.41
C LEU A 58 -18.62 2.02 0.72
N ASP A 59 -18.47 1.44 1.91
CA ASP A 59 -17.27 0.68 2.23
C ASP A 59 -17.18 -0.55 1.32
N ALA A 60 -15.99 -0.79 0.78
CA ALA A 60 -15.69 -1.90 -0.10
C ALA A 60 -14.77 -2.89 0.61
N GLU A 61 -14.93 -4.19 0.32
CA GLU A 61 -14.03 -5.23 0.83
C GLU A 61 -12.61 -5.07 0.26
N VAL A 62 -12.54 -4.76 -1.02
CA VAL A 62 -11.31 -4.44 -1.74
C VAL A 62 -11.40 -2.99 -2.21
N LEU A 63 -10.39 -2.18 -1.85
CA LEU A 63 -10.37 -0.75 -2.20
C LEU A 63 -10.56 -0.51 -3.72
N TYR A 64 -10.04 -1.41 -4.53
CA TYR A 64 -10.11 -1.36 -6.00
C TYR A 64 -11.51 -1.65 -6.57
N GLU A 65 -12.50 -2.00 -5.74
CA GLU A 65 -13.92 -2.08 -6.15
C GLU A 65 -14.57 -0.70 -6.27
N VAL A 66 -14.02 0.31 -5.59
CA VAL A 66 -14.60 1.66 -5.56
C VAL A 66 -14.85 2.23 -6.95
N PRO A 67 -13.96 2.13 -7.96
CA PRO A 67 -14.26 2.59 -9.32
C PRO A 67 -15.50 1.91 -9.93
N LEU A 68 -15.70 0.60 -9.70
CA LEU A 68 -16.88 -0.12 -10.19
C LEU A 68 -18.17 0.33 -9.47
N MET A 69 -18.04 0.67 -8.18
CA MET A 69 -19.17 1.20 -7.39
C MET A 69 -19.55 2.61 -7.87
N MET A 70 -18.57 3.45 -8.17
CA MET A 70 -18.80 4.79 -8.72
C MET A 70 -19.43 4.73 -10.11
N GLU A 71 -19.03 3.76 -10.94
CA GLU A 71 -19.64 3.56 -12.26
C GLU A 71 -21.10 3.13 -12.16
N LYS A 72 -21.47 2.27 -11.20
CA LYS A 72 -22.88 1.92 -10.93
C LYS A 72 -23.74 3.11 -10.52
N GLU A 73 -23.14 4.11 -9.89
CA GLU A 73 -23.76 5.38 -9.52
C GLU A 73 -23.69 6.42 -10.65
N HIS A 74 -23.18 6.06 -11.83
CA HIS A 74 -23.02 6.94 -13.00
C HIS A 74 -22.16 8.19 -12.76
N LEU A 75 -21.18 8.13 -11.82
CA LEU A 75 -20.35 9.29 -11.48
C LEU A 75 -19.62 9.86 -12.70
N ALA A 76 -19.04 9.00 -13.55
CA ALA A 76 -18.32 9.45 -14.74
C ALA A 76 -19.24 10.23 -15.69
N HIS A 77 -20.45 9.74 -15.90
CA HIS A 77 -21.47 10.40 -16.74
C HIS A 77 -21.85 11.78 -16.18
N GLU A 78 -22.18 11.86 -14.88
CA GLU A 78 -22.54 13.12 -14.23
C GLU A 78 -21.41 14.16 -14.29
N VAL A 79 -20.15 13.72 -14.12
CA VAL A 79 -18.98 14.61 -14.26
C VAL A 79 -18.83 15.12 -15.69
N CYS A 80 -18.94 14.23 -16.68
CA CYS A 80 -18.85 14.62 -18.08
C CYS A 80 -19.98 15.58 -18.49
N GLU A 81 -21.20 15.35 -17.97
CA GLU A 81 -22.35 16.25 -18.19
C GLU A 81 -22.07 17.64 -17.60
N CYS A 82 -21.60 17.73 -16.35
CA CYS A 82 -21.24 19.01 -15.72
C CYS A 82 -20.16 19.76 -16.52
N LEU A 83 -19.23 19.03 -17.14
CA LEU A 83 -18.14 19.60 -17.93
C LEU A 83 -18.48 19.80 -19.41
N ASN A 84 -19.70 19.46 -19.85
CA ASN A 84 -20.12 19.45 -21.26
C ASN A 84 -19.15 18.63 -22.15
N MET A 85 -18.75 17.46 -21.68
CA MET A 85 -17.85 16.53 -22.38
C MET A 85 -18.60 15.29 -22.83
N PRO A 86 -18.22 14.66 -23.96
CA PRO A 86 -18.73 13.35 -24.33
C PRO A 86 -18.31 12.31 -23.29
N CYS A 87 -19.22 11.41 -22.93
CA CYS A 87 -18.96 10.34 -21.98
C CYS A 87 -19.23 8.98 -22.65
N PRO A 88 -18.26 8.37 -23.34
CA PRO A 88 -18.41 6.99 -23.80
C PRO A 88 -18.43 6.03 -22.61
N ASP A 89 -19.12 4.90 -22.78
CA ASP A 89 -19.10 3.83 -21.77
C ASP A 89 -17.67 3.34 -21.53
N PRO A 90 -17.18 3.26 -20.27
CA PRO A 90 -15.83 2.82 -19.98
C PRO A 90 -15.69 1.30 -20.16
N ASP A 91 -14.59 0.87 -20.75
CA ASP A 91 -14.20 -0.55 -20.73
C ASP A 91 -13.51 -0.86 -19.39
N LEU A 92 -14.19 -1.61 -18.53
CA LEU A 92 -13.72 -1.99 -17.20
C LEU A 92 -13.47 -3.51 -17.08
N ASP A 93 -13.39 -4.24 -18.16
CA ASP A 93 -13.30 -5.70 -18.10
C ASP A 93 -11.99 -6.19 -17.50
N ASP A 94 -10.87 -5.56 -17.83
CA ASP A 94 -9.59 -5.90 -17.20
C ASP A 94 -9.54 -5.51 -15.71
N TRP A 95 -10.20 -4.41 -15.35
CA TRP A 95 -10.35 -4.01 -13.95
C TRP A 95 -11.17 -5.03 -13.15
N LYS A 96 -12.28 -5.53 -13.72
CA LYS A 96 -13.10 -6.59 -13.11
C LYS A 96 -12.32 -7.90 -12.95
N LYS A 97 -11.51 -8.29 -13.97
CA LYS A 97 -10.63 -9.48 -13.89
C LYS A 97 -9.63 -9.35 -12.75
N MET A 98 -8.99 -8.19 -12.60
CA MET A 98 -8.05 -7.91 -11.50
C MET A 98 -8.72 -8.06 -10.14
N ILE A 99 -9.90 -7.48 -9.93
CA ILE A 99 -10.66 -7.59 -8.67
C ILE A 99 -11.04 -9.04 -8.40
N ASN A 100 -11.47 -9.79 -9.44
CA ASN A 100 -11.79 -11.20 -9.28
C ASN A 100 -10.57 -12.03 -8.86
N ALA A 101 -9.40 -11.77 -9.44
CA ALA A 101 -8.15 -12.42 -9.04
C ALA A 101 -7.76 -12.07 -7.58
N TRP A 102 -8.00 -10.83 -7.16
CA TRP A 102 -7.80 -10.41 -5.78
C TRP A 102 -8.67 -11.18 -4.79
N LYS A 103 -9.95 -11.35 -5.11
CA LYS A 103 -10.91 -12.05 -4.23
C LYS A 103 -10.77 -13.56 -4.22
N HIS A 104 -10.17 -14.14 -5.25
CA HIS A 104 -10.09 -15.58 -5.42
C HIS A 104 -8.65 -16.04 -5.71
N PRO A 105 -7.69 -15.80 -4.78
CA PRO A 105 -6.32 -16.25 -4.95
C PRO A 105 -6.24 -17.78 -4.91
N GLU A 106 -5.40 -18.36 -5.75
CA GLU A 106 -5.17 -19.81 -5.84
C GLU A 106 -4.08 -20.28 -4.87
N HIS A 107 -3.19 -19.39 -4.49
CA HIS A 107 -2.01 -19.67 -3.67
C HIS A 107 -1.95 -18.75 -2.44
N LYS A 108 -1.18 -19.19 -1.43
CA LYS A 108 -0.83 -18.34 -0.27
C LYS A 108 0.66 -18.26 -0.16
N VAL A 109 1.17 -17.04 -0.03
CA VAL A 109 2.61 -16.75 0.07
C VAL A 109 2.84 -15.91 1.31
N GLU A 110 3.85 -16.23 2.10
CA GLU A 110 4.25 -15.41 3.23
C GLU A 110 5.62 -14.78 2.92
N ILE A 111 5.69 -13.45 2.94
CA ILE A 111 6.90 -12.67 2.70
C ILE A 111 7.32 -12.00 4.00
N ALA A 112 8.55 -12.24 4.46
CA ALA A 112 9.10 -11.50 5.58
C ALA A 112 9.60 -10.13 5.09
N LEU A 113 9.01 -9.06 5.62
CA LEU A 113 9.49 -7.69 5.44
C LEU A 113 10.37 -7.35 6.65
N VAL A 114 11.68 -7.37 6.43
CA VAL A 114 12.69 -7.15 7.47
C VAL A 114 13.15 -5.70 7.42
N GLY A 115 12.68 -4.90 8.36
CA GLY A 115 12.88 -3.44 8.32
C GLY A 115 13.08 -2.79 9.68
N LYS A 116 13.36 -1.50 9.66
CA LYS A 116 13.57 -0.65 10.86
C LYS A 116 12.27 -0.05 11.39
N TYR A 117 11.27 0.14 10.53
CA TYR A 117 10.05 0.91 10.84
C TYR A 117 8.80 0.02 10.87
N VAL A 118 8.98 -1.27 11.19
CA VAL A 118 7.90 -2.26 11.16
C VAL A 118 6.80 -2.04 12.20
N SER A 119 7.04 -1.21 13.22
CA SER A 119 6.02 -0.79 14.17
C SER A 119 5.06 0.27 13.59
N LEU A 120 5.45 0.95 12.51
CA LEU A 120 4.66 1.93 11.79
C LEU A 120 4.44 1.43 10.36
N HIS A 121 3.40 0.62 10.16
CA HIS A 121 3.14 -0.05 8.88
C HIS A 121 3.04 0.92 7.70
N ASP A 122 2.51 2.14 7.92
CA ASP A 122 2.40 3.17 6.90
C ASP A 122 3.75 3.58 6.28
N ALA A 123 4.86 3.39 7.02
CA ALA A 123 6.20 3.67 6.48
C ALA A 123 6.55 2.78 5.27
N TYR A 124 5.91 1.64 5.15
CA TYR A 124 6.14 0.67 4.07
C TYR A 124 4.90 0.42 3.21
N ILE A 125 3.90 1.29 3.27
CA ILE A 125 2.62 1.10 2.55
C ILE A 125 2.82 0.82 1.06
N SER A 126 3.70 1.57 0.38
CA SER A 126 3.98 1.35 -1.05
C SER A 126 4.63 0.00 -1.34
N VAL A 127 5.43 -0.53 -0.40
CA VAL A 127 6.04 -1.86 -0.53
C VAL A 127 4.98 -2.95 -0.37
N VAL A 128 4.10 -2.80 0.62
CA VAL A 128 2.99 -3.72 0.87
C VAL A 128 2.05 -3.75 -0.33
N GLU A 129 1.57 -2.60 -0.79
CA GLU A 129 0.72 -2.48 -1.98
C GLU A 129 1.38 -3.12 -3.22
N SER A 130 2.69 -2.91 -3.41
CA SER A 130 3.41 -3.52 -4.53
C SER A 130 3.46 -5.05 -4.44
N LEU A 131 3.59 -5.60 -3.23
CA LEU A 131 3.55 -7.05 -3.00
C LEU A 131 2.14 -7.60 -3.21
N GLU A 132 1.10 -6.88 -2.79
CA GLU A 132 -0.29 -7.25 -3.03
C GLU A 132 -0.62 -7.24 -4.53
N HIS A 133 -0.21 -6.20 -5.27
CA HIS A 133 -0.36 -6.16 -6.73
C HIS A 133 0.37 -7.31 -7.43
N ALA A 134 1.58 -7.63 -6.98
CA ALA A 134 2.32 -8.79 -7.49
C ALA A 134 1.59 -10.10 -7.17
N GLY A 135 0.99 -10.20 -5.98
CA GLY A 135 0.13 -11.31 -5.60
C GLY A 135 -1.03 -11.50 -6.55
N VAL A 136 -1.78 -10.43 -6.82
CA VAL A 136 -2.91 -10.47 -7.77
C VAL A 136 -2.49 -10.95 -9.15
N ALA A 137 -1.36 -10.43 -9.67
CA ALA A 137 -0.82 -10.82 -10.97
C ALA A 137 -0.39 -12.30 -11.02
N ASN A 138 -0.14 -12.92 -9.87
CA ASN A 138 0.29 -14.32 -9.73
C ASN A 138 -0.77 -15.20 -9.04
N SER A 139 -2.02 -14.76 -8.93
CA SER A 139 -3.13 -15.47 -8.24
C SER A 139 -2.76 -15.88 -6.81
N ALA A 140 -2.00 -15.07 -6.09
CA ALA A 140 -1.50 -15.34 -4.76
C ALA A 140 -2.00 -14.32 -3.72
N ASP A 141 -2.47 -14.83 -2.57
CA ASP A 141 -2.70 -14.06 -1.35
C ASP A 141 -1.36 -13.88 -0.64
N VAL A 142 -0.86 -12.64 -0.56
CA VAL A 142 0.44 -12.34 0.03
C VAL A 142 0.27 -11.87 1.47
N LYS A 143 0.72 -12.70 2.40
CA LYS A 143 0.79 -12.36 3.82
C LYS A 143 2.15 -11.73 4.15
N ILE A 144 2.15 -10.57 4.77
CA ILE A 144 3.38 -9.91 5.23
C ILE A 144 3.69 -10.32 6.67
N ARG A 145 4.88 -10.92 6.87
CA ARG A 145 5.46 -11.11 8.20
C ARG A 145 6.36 -9.92 8.51
N TRP A 146 5.91 -9.07 9.42
CA TRP A 146 6.65 -7.90 9.86
C TRP A 146 7.77 -8.31 10.81
N VAL A 147 9.02 -8.04 10.46
CA VAL A 147 10.17 -8.46 11.23
C VAL A 147 11.07 -7.26 11.53
N ASP A 148 11.19 -6.95 12.82
CA ASP A 148 12.08 -5.90 13.29
C ASP A 148 13.55 -6.34 13.18
N SER A 149 14.29 -5.66 12.31
CA SER A 149 15.70 -5.99 12.06
C SER A 149 16.60 -5.86 13.30
N GLU A 150 16.24 -5.01 14.25
CA GLU A 150 17.02 -4.87 15.51
C GLU A 150 16.93 -6.10 16.41
N ARG A 151 15.92 -6.93 16.20
CA ARG A 151 15.71 -8.15 17.00
C ARG A 151 16.33 -9.40 16.36
N ILE A 152 16.84 -9.29 15.13
CA ILE A 152 17.44 -10.42 14.43
C ILE A 152 18.90 -10.58 14.85
N SER A 153 19.27 -11.81 15.13
CA SER A 153 20.65 -12.25 15.41
C SER A 153 20.90 -13.63 14.80
N SER A 154 22.14 -14.05 14.76
CA SER A 154 22.51 -15.41 14.31
C SER A 154 21.89 -16.54 15.14
N TYR A 155 21.43 -16.25 16.37
CA TYR A 155 20.86 -17.25 17.26
C TYR A 155 19.35 -17.46 17.08
N ASN A 156 18.63 -16.46 16.55
CA ASN A 156 17.18 -16.48 16.44
C ASN A 156 16.64 -16.29 15.01
N VAL A 157 17.51 -16.09 14.04
CA VAL A 157 17.11 -15.82 12.65
C VAL A 157 16.23 -16.92 12.06
N ASP A 158 16.52 -18.16 12.38
CA ASP A 158 15.73 -19.31 11.92
C ASP A 158 14.32 -19.33 12.54
N GLU A 159 14.20 -18.98 13.82
CA GLU A 159 12.89 -18.81 14.47
C GLU A 159 12.07 -17.67 13.85
N MET A 160 12.73 -16.54 13.55
CA MET A 160 12.04 -15.34 13.04
C MET A 160 11.68 -15.42 11.56
N LEU A 161 12.49 -16.10 10.75
CA LEU A 161 12.35 -16.16 9.29
C LEU A 161 12.03 -17.55 8.75
N GLY A 162 12.00 -18.57 9.60
CA GLY A 162 11.70 -19.94 9.18
C GLY A 162 10.31 -20.05 8.54
N GLY A 163 10.25 -20.81 7.44
CA GLY A 163 8.99 -21.12 6.72
C GLY A 163 8.45 -20.01 5.82
N VAL A 164 9.10 -18.84 5.69
CA VAL A 164 8.68 -17.82 4.74
C VAL A 164 9.04 -18.22 3.30
N HIS A 165 8.24 -17.74 2.36
CA HIS A 165 8.43 -18.02 0.93
C HIS A 165 9.35 -17.00 0.25
N GLY A 166 9.59 -15.86 0.91
CA GLY A 166 10.50 -14.82 0.44
C GLY A 166 10.87 -13.86 1.54
N ILE A 167 11.99 -13.15 1.36
CA ILE A 167 12.46 -12.13 2.29
C ILE A 167 12.67 -10.82 1.51
N LEU A 168 12.11 -9.73 2.01
CA LEU A 168 12.28 -8.39 1.47
C LEU A 168 12.92 -7.49 2.52
N VAL A 169 14.03 -6.84 2.16
CA VAL A 169 14.65 -5.78 2.97
C VAL A 169 14.43 -4.45 2.27
N PRO A 170 13.62 -3.55 2.85
CA PRO A 170 13.28 -2.28 2.24
C PRO A 170 14.39 -1.24 2.40
N GLY A 171 14.14 -0.04 1.87
CA GLY A 171 14.95 1.15 2.09
C GLY A 171 14.91 1.63 3.55
N GLY A 172 15.90 2.43 3.93
CA GLY A 172 15.99 3.04 5.25
C GLY A 172 17.25 3.89 5.38
N PHE A 173 17.30 4.71 6.43
CA PHE A 173 18.43 5.60 6.73
C PHE A 173 19.02 5.29 8.11
N GLY A 174 20.30 5.64 8.29
CA GLY A 174 21.02 5.41 9.53
C GLY A 174 21.43 3.96 9.75
N ASP A 175 22.18 3.71 10.80
CA ASP A 175 22.89 2.45 11.10
C ASP A 175 22.06 1.45 11.92
N ARG A 176 20.93 1.87 12.47
CA ARG A 176 20.07 1.05 13.32
C ARG A 176 19.57 -0.21 12.57
N GLY A 177 19.74 -1.37 13.16
CA GLY A 177 19.23 -2.65 12.64
C GLY A 177 19.94 -3.21 11.40
N ILE A 178 21.06 -2.61 10.95
CA ILE A 178 21.81 -3.04 9.76
C ILE A 178 22.33 -4.48 9.91
N GLU A 179 22.92 -4.82 11.05
CA GLU A 179 23.48 -6.16 11.25
C GLU A 179 22.40 -7.24 11.25
N GLY A 180 21.22 -6.93 11.77
CA GLY A 180 20.06 -7.84 11.65
C GLY A 180 19.58 -8.01 10.22
N MET A 181 19.57 -6.94 9.41
CA MET A 181 19.28 -7.05 7.97
C MET A 181 20.31 -7.90 7.26
N ILE A 182 21.62 -7.71 7.53
CA ILE A 182 22.71 -8.53 6.97
C ILE A 182 22.53 -10.00 7.36
N CYS A 183 22.16 -10.26 8.61
CA CYS A 183 21.88 -11.61 9.10
C CYS A 183 20.68 -12.25 8.34
N ALA A 184 19.61 -11.49 8.09
CA ALA A 184 18.47 -11.96 7.31
C ALA A 184 18.84 -12.24 5.85
N ILE A 185 19.69 -11.41 5.24
CA ILE A 185 20.19 -11.59 3.88
C ILE A 185 21.03 -12.88 3.79
N LYS A 186 21.94 -13.08 4.75
CA LYS A 186 22.72 -14.30 4.86
C LYS A 186 21.82 -15.53 4.96
N TYR A 187 20.82 -15.47 5.82
CA TYR A 187 19.84 -16.54 6.00
C TYR A 187 19.11 -16.87 4.69
N ALA A 188 18.66 -15.83 3.98
CA ALA A 188 18.00 -16.00 2.68
C ALA A 188 18.91 -16.72 1.67
N ARG A 189 20.17 -16.29 1.54
CA ARG A 189 21.15 -16.87 0.62
C ARG A 189 21.47 -18.34 0.98
N GLU A 190 21.76 -18.62 2.25
CA GLU A 190 22.16 -19.96 2.69
C GLU A 190 21.00 -20.97 2.59
N ASN A 191 19.77 -20.53 2.85
CA ASN A 191 18.56 -21.37 2.77
C ASN A 191 17.88 -21.33 1.39
N LYS A 192 18.47 -20.60 0.40
CA LYS A 192 17.92 -20.47 -0.96
C LYS A 192 16.50 -19.92 -0.99
N ILE A 193 16.18 -19.02 -0.05
CA ILE A 193 14.91 -18.31 0.00
C ILE A 193 14.99 -17.13 -0.97
N PRO A 194 13.98 -16.92 -1.86
CA PRO A 194 13.89 -15.73 -2.71
C PRO A 194 14.08 -14.44 -1.90
N TYR A 195 14.93 -13.56 -2.39
CA TYR A 195 15.29 -12.32 -1.71
C TYR A 195 15.14 -11.10 -2.63
N LEU A 196 14.60 -10.01 -2.09
CA LEU A 196 14.57 -8.71 -2.74
C LEU A 196 15.08 -7.63 -1.78
N GLY A 197 16.13 -6.93 -2.18
CA GLY A 197 16.67 -5.76 -1.48
C GLY A 197 16.31 -4.47 -2.22
N LEU A 198 15.69 -3.52 -1.53
CA LEU A 198 15.36 -2.21 -2.08
C LEU A 198 16.27 -1.15 -1.45
N CYS A 199 16.93 -0.31 -2.26
CA CYS A 199 17.80 0.78 -1.80
C CYS A 199 18.84 0.27 -0.77
N LEU A 200 18.64 0.55 0.53
CA LEU A 200 19.49 0.04 1.60
C LEU A 200 19.60 -1.50 1.57
N GLY A 201 18.50 -2.21 1.36
CA GLY A 201 18.52 -3.67 1.27
C GLY A 201 19.39 -4.19 0.14
N MET A 202 19.42 -3.52 -1.00
CA MET A 202 20.32 -3.84 -2.11
C MET A 202 21.80 -3.60 -1.71
N GLN A 203 22.12 -2.47 -1.08
CA GLN A 203 23.47 -2.16 -0.63
C GLN A 203 23.97 -3.20 0.40
N LEU A 204 23.12 -3.55 1.36
CA LEU A 204 23.46 -4.55 2.38
C LEU A 204 23.64 -5.96 1.82
N THR A 205 23.03 -6.28 0.67
CA THR A 205 23.30 -7.53 -0.03
C THR A 205 24.77 -7.62 -0.47
N LEU A 206 25.32 -6.53 -0.98
CA LEU A 206 26.71 -6.47 -1.37
C LEU A 206 27.64 -6.56 -0.15
N VAL A 207 27.27 -5.93 0.97
CA VAL A 207 27.99 -6.04 2.24
C VAL A 207 28.01 -7.50 2.73
N GLU A 208 26.85 -8.15 2.74
CA GLU A 208 26.73 -9.57 3.13
C GLU A 208 27.62 -10.46 2.25
N PHE A 209 27.54 -10.28 0.94
CA PHE A 209 28.33 -11.06 -0.01
C PHE A 209 29.84 -10.82 0.18
N GLY A 210 30.23 -9.57 0.36
CA GLY A 210 31.61 -9.21 0.66
C GLY A 210 32.15 -9.91 1.91
N ARG A 211 31.36 -9.86 2.99
CA ARG A 211 31.76 -10.45 4.29
C ARG A 211 31.80 -11.97 4.28
N HIS A 212 30.73 -12.60 3.79
CA HIS A 212 30.53 -14.04 4.02
C HIS A 212 30.83 -14.91 2.80
N VAL A 213 30.99 -14.35 1.61
CA VAL A 213 31.36 -15.10 0.40
C VAL A 213 32.76 -14.78 -0.04
N LEU A 214 33.15 -13.48 -0.06
CA LEU A 214 34.50 -13.07 -0.48
C LEU A 214 35.51 -13.04 0.68
N GLY A 215 35.08 -13.13 1.94
CA GLY A 215 35.96 -13.15 3.11
C GLY A 215 36.45 -11.78 3.56
N PHE A 216 35.91 -10.68 3.06
CA PHE A 216 36.22 -9.31 3.47
C PHE A 216 35.50 -8.96 4.77
N SER A 217 36.05 -9.37 5.91
CA SER A 217 35.34 -9.32 7.20
C SER A 217 34.86 -7.93 7.62
N ASP A 218 35.53 -6.87 7.16
CA ASP A 218 35.19 -5.46 7.42
C ASP A 218 34.41 -4.79 6.29
N ALA A 219 33.99 -5.54 5.24
CA ALA A 219 33.21 -4.98 4.14
C ALA A 219 31.98 -4.24 4.65
N HIS A 220 31.84 -2.99 4.24
CA HIS A 220 30.74 -2.13 4.67
C HIS A 220 30.49 -1.00 3.65
N SER A 221 29.33 -0.34 3.78
CA SER A 221 29.10 0.96 3.17
C SER A 221 29.92 2.03 3.87
N GLN A 222 30.54 2.94 3.12
CA GLN A 222 31.25 4.10 3.69
C GLN A 222 30.30 5.08 4.39
N GLU A 223 29.01 5.01 4.14
CA GLU A 223 28.00 5.80 4.86
C GLU A 223 27.95 5.41 6.35
N PHE A 224 28.08 4.12 6.65
CA PHE A 224 27.93 3.58 8.01
C PHE A 224 29.28 3.28 8.69
N ASN A 225 30.30 2.92 7.92
CA ASN A 225 31.66 2.70 8.40
C ASN A 225 32.67 3.39 7.47
N PRO A 226 33.01 4.66 7.74
CA PRO A 226 33.97 5.41 6.93
C PRO A 226 35.38 4.79 6.89
N ASP A 227 35.75 4.01 7.94
CA ASP A 227 37.07 3.43 8.11
C ASP A 227 37.22 2.01 7.51
N THR A 228 36.18 1.51 6.83
CA THR A 228 36.22 0.19 6.18
C THR A 228 37.35 0.16 5.13
N THR A 229 38.17 -0.92 5.16
CA THR A 229 39.19 -1.15 4.14
C THR A 229 38.62 -1.78 2.86
N HIS A 230 37.38 -2.31 2.93
CA HIS A 230 36.66 -2.90 1.81
C HIS A 230 35.31 -2.19 1.59
N PRO A 231 35.32 -0.93 1.07
CA PRO A 231 34.09 -0.20 0.81
C PRO A 231 33.32 -0.85 -0.34
N ILE A 232 32.06 -1.18 -0.08
CA ILE A 232 31.15 -1.77 -1.07
C ILE A 232 30.49 -0.70 -1.93
N ASP A 233 30.28 0.48 -1.36
CA ASP A 233 29.82 1.68 -2.05
C ASP A 233 30.71 2.87 -1.71
N ARG A 234 30.60 3.92 -2.51
CA ARG A 234 31.25 5.20 -2.24
C ARG A 234 30.17 6.24 -1.94
N LYS A 235 30.33 6.94 -0.83
CA LYS A 235 29.57 8.16 -0.58
C LYS A 235 29.85 9.13 -1.75
N SER A 236 28.85 9.42 -2.57
CA SER A 236 29.01 10.47 -3.56
C SER A 236 29.19 11.80 -2.83
N VAL A 237 30.37 12.38 -2.95
CA VAL A 237 30.64 13.75 -2.53
C VAL A 237 30.03 14.63 -3.62
N VAL A 238 28.82 15.14 -3.34
CA VAL A 238 28.22 16.24 -4.13
C VAL A 238 28.60 17.53 -3.45
#